data_e4cff3724ccfd6d147e58ab42fa61e10
#
_entry.id   e4cff3724ccfd6d147e58ab42fa61e10
#
_cell.length_a   1.000
_cell.length_b   1.000
_cell.length_c   1.000
_cell.angle_alpha   90.00
_cell.angle_beta   90.00
_cell.angle_gamma   90.00
#
_symmetry.space_group_name_H-M   'P 1'
#
loop_
_entity.id
_entity.type
_entity.pdbx_description
1 polymer ?
#
loop_
_entity_poly.entity_id
_entity_poly.type
_entity_poly.pdbx_seq_one_letter_code
_entity_poly.pdbx_strand_id
1 'polypeptide(L)'
;MEGDQTPLTDEEIEAAIQSGEIMTEFPESPIATYAATNYAVRTIAGSSRYETNQAQVLSAFSGCEWAIVASGEGYADSICAAGLAGALGCPIILTESSRLSDTASNCIRSIGASNVLLLGSTKVASEQVESSLRSLVSGTVERLWGADRYATQMAVYQYGVDHGLWTGDLAIVSNATGFADALAISPISYKYKAPVFYVDGSNYFPPEQEQAVRTCGKTRFLITGDTKVMSASAETLLTSLGASVKRLSGSDRYRTSLAIAQYAVSSLGMSWDGAAITSGSAPYDALGGGPVQGKENSVIVLMEEDDYHFTPFDPFGGVKPSYMKFFGDKAIYSSAYKTRFALARGYKLTDIEGLRVYIDAGHGGYDPGASGSGYQEYKLTAELAGKAGSYLQSYGIPSYVNTKGNDYKLRHPEAKAMDCGAFVSIHFNASGGSGTESYVHSANSAAGSRTLQRSIHTRLVSALGLTDRGQLDAWFAVVSGPLPSVLLEICFIDRASDMGTYQSRKEAVAQAIAQGIAEA
;
A
#
# COMPACT_ATOMS: atom_id res chain seq x y z
N MET A 1 29.68 -7.95 22.47
CA MET A 1 28.30 -8.49 22.40
C MET A 1 28.40 -9.98 22.00
N GLU A 2 28.62 -10.88 22.96
CA GLU A 2 28.65 -12.34 22.75
C GLU A 2 27.44 -12.98 23.47
N GLY A 3 26.23 -12.46 23.21
CA GLY A 3 25.01 -13.13 23.63
C GLY A 3 24.51 -14.09 22.56
N ASP A 4 23.54 -14.92 22.91
CA ASP A 4 22.85 -15.79 21.95
C ASP A 4 22.13 -14.94 20.89
N GLN A 5 22.65 -14.95 19.66
CA GLN A 5 22.16 -14.16 18.52
C GLN A 5 21.00 -14.86 17.77
N THR A 6 20.48 -15.98 18.29
CA THR A 6 19.34 -16.70 17.68
C THR A 6 18.09 -15.83 17.76
N PRO A 7 17.40 -15.54 16.65
CA PRO A 7 16.12 -14.83 16.67
C PRO A 7 15.07 -15.59 17.49
N LEU A 8 14.15 -14.86 18.10
CA LEU A 8 12.99 -15.47 18.77
C LEU A 8 12.09 -16.18 17.77
N THR A 9 11.47 -17.25 18.22
CA THR A 9 10.42 -17.94 17.48
C THR A 9 9.12 -17.12 17.51
N ASP A 10 8.19 -17.40 16.58
CA ASP A 10 6.89 -16.73 16.55
C ASP A 10 6.11 -16.99 17.86
N GLU A 11 6.23 -18.17 18.46
CA GLU A 11 5.60 -18.51 19.75
C GLU A 11 6.16 -17.66 20.90
N GLU A 12 7.46 -17.43 20.94
CA GLU A 12 8.11 -16.59 21.96
C GLU A 12 7.71 -15.11 21.78
N ILE A 13 7.61 -14.63 20.55
CA ILE A 13 7.12 -13.28 20.24
C ILE A 13 5.68 -13.13 20.68
N GLU A 14 4.81 -14.10 20.39
CA GLU A 14 3.42 -14.06 20.78
C GLU A 14 3.25 -14.08 22.30
N ALA A 15 4.04 -14.89 23.01
CA ALA A 15 4.07 -14.89 24.47
C ALA A 15 4.52 -13.54 25.05
N ALA A 16 5.51 -12.88 24.46
CA ALA A 16 5.96 -11.55 24.86
C ALA A 16 4.94 -10.45 24.59
N ILE A 17 4.11 -10.58 23.54
CA ILE A 17 2.97 -9.72 23.29
C ILE A 17 1.90 -9.92 24.38
N GLN A 18 1.54 -11.16 24.70
CA GLN A 18 0.52 -11.49 25.72
C GLN A 18 0.94 -11.08 27.12
N SER A 19 2.24 -11.16 27.45
CA SER A 19 2.77 -10.70 28.74
C SER A 19 2.92 -9.17 28.86
N GLY A 20 2.81 -8.45 27.73
CA GLY A 20 3.00 -6.99 27.68
C GLY A 20 4.47 -6.56 27.65
N GLU A 21 5.40 -7.47 27.41
CA GLU A 21 6.82 -7.15 27.19
C GLU A 21 7.03 -6.48 25.83
N ILE A 22 6.22 -6.84 24.84
CA ILE A 22 6.13 -6.19 23.52
C ILE A 22 4.91 -5.28 23.47
N MET A 23 5.10 -4.01 23.14
CA MET A 23 4.03 -3.08 22.83
C MET A 23 3.54 -3.30 21.40
N THR A 24 2.22 -3.31 21.22
CA THR A 24 1.58 -3.50 19.91
C THR A 24 0.98 -2.20 19.35
N GLU A 25 0.91 -1.16 20.18
CA GLU A 25 0.38 0.14 19.80
C GLU A 25 1.48 1.19 19.86
N PHE A 26 1.61 1.94 18.77
CA PHE A 26 2.50 3.08 18.73
C PHE A 26 1.92 4.18 19.64
N PRO A 27 2.68 4.70 20.62
CA PRO A 27 2.17 5.75 21.49
C PRO A 27 1.74 6.97 20.69
N GLU A 28 0.52 7.47 20.93
CA GLU A 28 0.10 8.73 20.35
C GLU A 28 1.07 9.83 20.79
N SER A 29 1.80 10.34 19.83
CA SER A 29 2.55 11.59 20.02
C SER A 29 1.60 12.73 19.70
N PRO A 30 1.61 13.84 20.47
CA PRO A 30 0.92 15.06 20.06
C PRO A 30 1.66 15.67 18.87
N ILE A 31 1.55 15.03 17.72
CA ILE A 31 2.03 15.60 16.48
C ILE A 31 1.05 16.72 16.17
N ALA A 32 1.54 17.95 16.17
CA ALA A 32 0.86 19.02 15.46
C ALA A 32 0.49 18.43 14.09
N THR A 33 -0.80 18.46 13.74
CA THR A 33 -1.31 18.15 12.42
C THR A 33 -0.53 19.01 11.42
N TYR A 34 0.60 18.48 10.95
CA TYR A 34 1.30 19.09 9.83
C TYR A 34 0.33 19.03 8.66
N ALA A 35 -0.01 20.21 8.17
CA ALA A 35 -0.87 20.42 7.01
C ALA A 35 -0.50 19.41 5.93
N ALA A 36 -1.53 18.84 5.29
CA ALA A 36 -1.48 17.83 4.24
C ALA A 36 -0.20 17.96 3.40
N THR A 37 0.82 17.24 3.77
CA THR A 37 2.03 17.11 2.98
C THR A 37 1.67 16.25 1.78
N ASN A 38 2.13 16.61 0.61
CA ASN A 38 1.93 15.83 -0.61
C ASN A 38 2.84 14.60 -0.58
N TYR A 39 2.50 13.61 0.24
CA TYR A 39 3.23 12.35 0.27
C TYR A 39 3.24 11.69 -1.11
N ALA A 40 4.41 11.20 -1.52
CA ALA A 40 4.55 10.47 -2.77
C ALA A 40 4.13 8.99 -2.63
N VAL A 41 4.15 8.45 -1.42
CA VAL A 41 3.67 7.10 -1.11
C VAL A 41 2.51 7.23 -0.13
N ARG A 42 1.29 7.01 -0.61
CA ARG A 42 0.05 7.24 0.14
C ARG A 42 -0.62 5.93 0.52
N THR A 43 -1.36 5.94 1.61
CA THR A 43 -2.21 4.84 2.03
C THR A 43 -3.67 5.30 1.98
N ILE A 44 -4.51 4.62 1.19
CA ILE A 44 -5.95 4.86 1.13
C ILE A 44 -6.62 3.65 1.78
N ALA A 45 -7.01 3.80 3.02
CA ALA A 45 -7.56 2.72 3.83
C ALA A 45 -8.55 3.25 4.88
N GLY A 46 -9.37 2.36 5.38
CA GLY A 46 -10.22 2.52 6.56
C GLY A 46 -10.20 1.25 7.38
N SER A 47 -10.90 1.20 8.50
CA SER A 47 -10.99 0.03 9.37
C SER A 47 -11.83 -1.12 8.76
N SER A 48 -12.51 -0.84 7.65
CA SER A 48 -13.31 -1.78 6.88
C SER A 48 -13.24 -1.47 5.38
N ARG A 49 -13.61 -2.45 4.54
CA ARG A 49 -13.74 -2.26 3.08
C ARG A 49 -14.65 -1.09 2.69
N TYR A 50 -15.66 -0.81 3.51
CA TYR A 50 -16.61 0.29 3.27
C TYR A 50 -15.96 1.64 3.55
N GLU A 51 -15.19 1.77 4.61
CA GLU A 51 -14.41 2.97 4.92
C GLU A 51 -13.25 3.16 3.96
N THR A 52 -12.56 2.08 3.56
CA THR A 52 -11.55 2.13 2.49
C THR A 52 -12.16 2.66 1.19
N ASN A 53 -13.33 2.14 0.79
CA ASN A 53 -14.04 2.63 -0.40
C ASN A 53 -14.47 4.09 -0.26
N GLN A 54 -14.99 4.51 0.90
CA GLN A 54 -15.32 5.91 1.14
C GLN A 54 -14.08 6.81 0.98
N ALA A 55 -12.95 6.44 1.57
CA ALA A 55 -11.70 7.19 1.44
C ALA A 55 -11.25 7.28 -0.03
N GLN A 56 -11.34 6.19 -0.80
CA GLN A 56 -11.05 6.17 -2.22
C GLN A 56 -11.96 7.12 -3.00
N VAL A 57 -13.26 7.03 -2.81
CA VAL A 57 -14.25 7.87 -3.52
C VAL A 57 -14.01 9.34 -3.21
N LEU A 58 -13.90 9.71 -1.93
CA LEU A 58 -13.72 11.10 -1.52
C LEU A 58 -12.36 11.69 -1.91
N SER A 59 -11.35 10.83 -2.18
CA SER A 59 -10.06 11.30 -2.71
C SER A 59 -10.13 11.77 -4.17
N ALA A 60 -11.10 11.26 -4.95
CA ALA A 60 -11.17 11.49 -6.39
C ALA A 60 -12.46 12.18 -6.87
N PHE A 61 -13.56 12.07 -6.12
CA PHE A 61 -14.87 12.56 -6.55
C PHE A 61 -15.39 13.66 -5.64
N SER A 62 -15.82 14.73 -6.27
CA SER A 62 -16.55 15.84 -5.65
C SER A 62 -17.58 16.33 -6.64
N GLY A 63 -18.87 16.39 -6.22
CA GLY A 63 -19.96 16.85 -7.09
C GLY A 63 -20.26 15.88 -8.24
N CYS A 64 -21.02 14.82 -7.95
CA CYS A 64 -21.48 13.86 -8.96
C CYS A 64 -23.00 13.83 -8.95
N GLU A 65 -23.62 13.89 -10.13
CA GLU A 65 -25.08 13.73 -10.26
C GLU A 65 -25.53 12.29 -9.94
N TRP A 66 -24.73 11.31 -10.32
CA TRP A 66 -24.99 9.89 -10.15
C TRP A 66 -24.02 9.24 -9.16
N ALA A 67 -24.47 8.15 -8.56
CA ALA A 67 -23.63 7.16 -7.90
C ALA A 67 -24.08 5.74 -8.28
N ILE A 68 -23.14 4.83 -8.44
CA ILE A 68 -23.44 3.40 -8.53
C ILE A 68 -23.21 2.81 -7.14
N VAL A 69 -24.20 2.09 -6.60
CA VAL A 69 -24.09 1.42 -5.29
C VAL A 69 -24.10 -0.09 -5.50
N ALA A 70 -23.16 -0.79 -4.88
CA ALA A 70 -23.04 -2.23 -4.94
C ALA A 70 -22.76 -2.83 -3.56
N SER A 71 -23.06 -4.12 -3.37
CA SER A 71 -22.65 -4.82 -2.17
C SER A 71 -21.14 -4.98 -2.10
N GLY A 72 -20.55 -4.72 -0.94
CA GLY A 72 -19.14 -5.00 -0.67
C GLY A 72 -18.85 -6.45 -0.28
N GLU A 73 -19.86 -7.32 -0.26
CA GLU A 73 -19.73 -8.73 0.11
C GLU A 73 -19.44 -9.64 -1.11
N GLY A 74 -19.62 -9.10 -2.33
CA GLY A 74 -19.29 -9.75 -3.59
C GLY A 74 -18.50 -8.83 -4.51
N TYR A 75 -17.83 -9.38 -5.51
CA TYR A 75 -16.98 -8.58 -6.41
C TYR A 75 -17.56 -8.39 -7.82
N ALA A 76 -18.35 -9.35 -8.31
CA ALA A 76 -18.67 -9.42 -9.73
C ALA A 76 -19.53 -8.25 -10.23
N ASP A 77 -20.52 -7.83 -9.43
CA ASP A 77 -21.47 -6.79 -9.81
C ASP A 77 -20.79 -5.39 -9.81
N SER A 78 -19.93 -5.11 -8.81
CA SER A 78 -19.21 -3.83 -8.74
C SER A 78 -18.21 -3.67 -9.89
N ILE A 79 -17.44 -4.72 -10.19
CA ILE A 79 -16.34 -4.63 -11.17
C ILE A 79 -16.87 -4.46 -12.60
N CYS A 80 -17.97 -5.16 -12.99
CA CYS A 80 -18.52 -5.04 -14.34
C CYS A 80 -19.10 -3.65 -14.65
N ALA A 81 -19.44 -2.87 -13.61
CA ALA A 81 -20.05 -1.55 -13.77
C ALA A 81 -19.04 -0.42 -13.95
N ALA A 82 -17.73 -0.69 -13.96
CA ALA A 82 -16.71 0.36 -14.06
C ALA A 82 -16.86 1.23 -15.32
N GLY A 83 -17.19 0.63 -16.47
CA GLY A 83 -17.45 1.35 -17.71
C GLY A 83 -18.70 2.23 -17.66
N LEU A 84 -19.76 1.74 -17.01
CA LEU A 84 -20.98 2.52 -16.79
C LEU A 84 -20.71 3.68 -15.83
N ALA A 85 -19.96 3.45 -14.77
CA ALA A 85 -19.50 4.51 -13.87
C ALA A 85 -18.72 5.59 -14.62
N GLY A 86 -17.85 5.19 -15.56
CA GLY A 86 -17.12 6.11 -16.43
C GLY A 86 -18.01 6.90 -17.39
N ALA A 87 -19.03 6.26 -17.94
CA ALA A 87 -20.00 6.92 -18.82
C ALA A 87 -20.85 7.96 -18.08
N LEU A 88 -21.21 7.67 -16.84
CA LEU A 88 -21.95 8.59 -15.95
C LEU A 88 -21.01 9.57 -15.20
N GLY A 89 -19.70 9.38 -15.25
CA GLY A 89 -18.73 10.23 -14.54
C GLY A 89 -18.81 10.10 -13.02
N CYS A 90 -19.23 8.95 -12.50
CA CYS A 90 -19.56 8.74 -11.09
C CYS A 90 -18.69 7.64 -10.42
N PRO A 91 -18.66 7.58 -9.09
CA PRO A 91 -18.01 6.51 -8.35
C PRO A 91 -18.87 5.24 -8.26
N ILE A 92 -18.21 4.13 -7.84
CA ILE A 92 -18.87 2.94 -7.29
C ILE A 92 -18.68 2.96 -5.78
N ILE A 93 -19.81 2.97 -5.05
CA ILE A 93 -19.87 3.04 -3.60
C ILE A 93 -20.32 1.69 -3.06
N LEU A 94 -19.57 1.16 -2.08
CA LEU A 94 -19.86 -0.13 -1.48
C LEU A 94 -20.74 0.03 -0.24
N THR A 95 -21.72 -0.87 -0.10
CA THR A 95 -22.59 -0.96 1.07
C THR A 95 -22.73 -2.40 1.56
N GLU A 96 -23.26 -2.60 2.76
CA GLU A 96 -23.63 -3.93 3.26
C GLU A 96 -24.83 -4.47 2.47
N SER A 97 -24.96 -5.79 2.36
CA SER A 97 -26.08 -6.42 1.65
C SER A 97 -27.43 -6.19 2.32
N SER A 98 -27.46 -6.16 3.64
CA SER A 98 -28.70 -6.09 4.43
C SER A 98 -29.19 -4.67 4.70
N ARG A 99 -28.29 -3.69 4.76
CA ARG A 99 -28.59 -2.28 5.07
C ARG A 99 -27.68 -1.32 4.32
N LEU A 100 -28.16 -0.12 4.07
CA LEU A 100 -27.30 0.96 3.59
C LEU A 100 -26.37 1.40 4.73
N SER A 101 -25.06 1.19 4.55
CA SER A 101 -24.07 1.55 5.57
C SER A 101 -23.99 3.07 5.77
N ASP A 102 -23.59 3.50 6.97
CA ASP A 102 -23.39 4.92 7.26
C ASP A 102 -22.29 5.52 6.38
N THR A 103 -21.24 4.75 6.11
CA THR A 103 -20.16 5.15 5.20
C THR A 103 -20.68 5.40 3.77
N ALA A 104 -21.51 4.51 3.22
CA ALA A 104 -22.11 4.69 1.91
C ALA A 104 -23.05 5.90 1.89
N SER A 105 -23.90 6.06 2.91
CA SER A 105 -24.81 7.21 3.04
C SER A 105 -24.04 8.53 3.08
N ASN A 106 -22.99 8.59 3.89
CA ASN A 106 -22.14 9.78 4.03
C ASN A 106 -21.39 10.07 2.73
N CYS A 107 -20.92 9.04 2.04
CA CYS A 107 -20.24 9.17 0.77
C CYS A 107 -21.18 9.78 -0.30
N ILE A 108 -22.41 9.24 -0.46
CA ILE A 108 -23.42 9.74 -1.40
C ILE A 108 -23.74 11.22 -1.13
N ARG A 109 -23.94 11.59 0.16
CA ARG A 109 -24.17 12.99 0.54
C ARG A 109 -22.99 13.89 0.22
N SER A 110 -21.78 13.43 0.54
CA SER A 110 -20.55 14.23 0.36
C SER A 110 -20.24 14.54 -1.11
N ILE A 111 -20.53 13.59 -2.02
CA ILE A 111 -20.39 13.83 -3.46
C ILE A 111 -21.58 14.53 -4.08
N GLY A 112 -22.69 14.72 -3.35
CA GLY A 112 -23.89 15.41 -3.81
C GLY A 112 -24.70 14.62 -4.83
N ALA A 113 -24.63 13.28 -4.86
CA ALA A 113 -25.35 12.47 -5.83
C ALA A 113 -26.86 12.56 -5.58
N SER A 114 -27.61 12.90 -6.62
CA SER A 114 -29.08 12.95 -6.61
C SER A 114 -29.73 11.69 -7.20
N ASN A 115 -28.99 10.89 -7.97
CA ASN A 115 -29.46 9.68 -8.62
C ASN A 115 -28.56 8.50 -8.28
N VAL A 116 -29.13 7.29 -8.17
CA VAL A 116 -28.42 6.06 -7.82
C VAL A 116 -28.81 4.92 -8.73
N LEU A 117 -27.82 4.19 -9.23
CA LEU A 117 -27.99 2.85 -9.78
C LEU A 117 -27.57 1.83 -8.70
N LEU A 118 -28.49 0.97 -8.28
CA LEU A 118 -28.25 -0.08 -7.31
C LEU A 118 -28.00 -1.41 -8.02
N LEU A 119 -26.84 -2.02 -7.82
CA LEU A 119 -26.48 -3.26 -8.49
C LEU A 119 -26.86 -4.48 -7.66
N GLY A 120 -27.31 -5.52 -8.37
CA GLY A 120 -27.62 -6.83 -7.82
C GLY A 120 -29.06 -7.00 -7.37
N SER A 121 -29.46 -8.27 -7.24
CA SER A 121 -30.80 -8.65 -6.80
C SER A 121 -31.03 -8.31 -5.32
N THR A 122 -32.26 -8.47 -4.85
CA THR A 122 -32.63 -8.28 -3.43
C THR A 122 -31.91 -9.23 -2.47
N LYS A 123 -31.30 -10.32 -2.98
CA LYS A 123 -30.42 -11.20 -2.21
C LYS A 123 -29.00 -10.62 -2.04
N VAL A 124 -28.57 -9.75 -2.94
CA VAL A 124 -27.24 -9.11 -2.93
C VAL A 124 -27.30 -7.73 -2.28
N ALA A 125 -28.34 -6.96 -2.55
CA ALA A 125 -28.63 -5.68 -1.91
C ALA A 125 -30.13 -5.66 -1.57
N SER A 126 -30.49 -5.74 -0.30
CA SER A 126 -31.86 -5.93 0.17
C SER A 126 -32.80 -4.79 -0.27
N GLU A 127 -34.10 -5.03 -0.15
CA GLU A 127 -35.12 -3.99 -0.35
C GLU A 127 -34.98 -2.83 0.65
N GLN A 128 -34.43 -3.13 1.84
CA GLN A 128 -34.12 -2.10 2.83
C GLN A 128 -33.03 -1.14 2.33
N VAL A 129 -31.99 -1.67 1.66
CA VAL A 129 -30.95 -0.84 1.03
C VAL A 129 -31.60 0.10 0.00
N GLU A 130 -32.44 -0.44 -0.89
CA GLU A 130 -33.12 0.35 -1.91
C GLU A 130 -34.05 1.42 -1.32
N SER A 131 -34.85 1.06 -0.31
CA SER A 131 -35.74 2.00 0.37
C SER A 131 -34.97 3.12 1.06
N SER A 132 -33.82 2.79 1.68
CA SER A 132 -32.93 3.76 2.30
C SER A 132 -32.32 4.70 1.28
N LEU A 133 -31.90 4.19 0.11
CA LEU A 133 -31.41 5.02 -0.99
C LEU A 133 -32.49 5.95 -1.51
N ARG A 134 -33.73 5.48 -1.72
CA ARG A 134 -34.88 6.29 -2.14
C ARG A 134 -35.21 7.42 -1.15
N SER A 135 -34.95 7.18 0.14
CA SER A 135 -35.12 8.21 1.18
C SER A 135 -33.93 9.19 1.24
N LEU A 136 -32.76 8.77 0.77
CA LEU A 136 -31.53 9.53 0.86
C LEU A 136 -31.37 10.54 -0.29
N VAL A 137 -31.72 10.16 -1.52
CA VAL A 137 -31.52 10.98 -2.72
C VAL A 137 -32.84 11.58 -3.21
N SER A 138 -32.76 12.72 -3.90
CA SER A 138 -33.94 13.45 -4.39
C SER A 138 -34.44 12.99 -5.77
N GLY A 139 -33.60 12.26 -6.49
CA GLY A 139 -33.89 11.84 -7.86
C GLY A 139 -34.18 10.34 -7.97
N THR A 140 -33.67 9.73 -9.01
CA THR A 140 -33.96 8.34 -9.38
C THR A 140 -33.13 7.35 -8.57
N VAL A 141 -33.76 6.27 -8.12
CA VAL A 141 -33.08 5.04 -7.67
C VAL A 141 -33.56 3.90 -8.55
N GLU A 142 -32.68 3.36 -9.37
CA GLU A 142 -32.97 2.26 -10.29
C GLU A 142 -32.08 1.05 -9.97
N ARG A 143 -32.68 -0.15 -10.01
CA ARG A 143 -31.97 -1.39 -9.71
C ARG A 143 -31.60 -2.11 -11.00
N LEU A 144 -30.30 -2.39 -11.20
CA LEU A 144 -29.78 -3.19 -12.29
C LEU A 144 -29.39 -4.56 -11.76
N TRP A 145 -30.06 -5.61 -12.21
CA TRP A 145 -29.86 -6.95 -11.69
C TRP A 145 -30.29 -8.05 -12.67
N GLY A 146 -29.80 -9.26 -12.43
CA GLY A 146 -30.24 -10.49 -13.07
C GLY A 146 -30.16 -11.68 -12.12
N ALA A 147 -30.48 -12.86 -12.62
CA ALA A 147 -30.51 -14.10 -11.84
C ALA A 147 -29.13 -14.50 -11.29
N ASP A 148 -28.09 -14.11 -11.99
CA ASP A 148 -26.69 -14.35 -11.65
C ASP A 148 -25.82 -13.16 -12.10
N ARG A 149 -24.48 -13.29 -11.90
CA ARG A 149 -23.51 -12.26 -12.27
C ARG A 149 -23.46 -11.95 -13.78
N TYR A 150 -23.76 -12.93 -14.61
CA TYR A 150 -23.79 -12.76 -16.07
C TYR A 150 -25.01 -11.94 -16.48
N ALA A 151 -26.17 -12.28 -15.96
CA ALA A 151 -27.40 -11.53 -16.20
C ALA A 151 -27.35 -10.12 -15.57
N THR A 152 -26.71 -9.94 -14.41
CA THR A 152 -26.48 -8.61 -13.84
C THR A 152 -25.56 -7.77 -14.74
N GLN A 153 -24.48 -8.36 -15.26
CA GLN A 153 -23.60 -7.69 -16.23
C GLN A 153 -24.36 -7.27 -17.48
N MET A 154 -25.25 -8.14 -17.98
CA MET A 154 -26.11 -7.81 -19.13
C MET A 154 -27.09 -6.67 -18.82
N ALA A 155 -27.67 -6.62 -17.62
CA ALA A 155 -28.50 -5.49 -17.20
C ALA A 155 -27.71 -4.16 -17.19
N VAL A 156 -26.46 -4.17 -16.70
CA VAL A 156 -25.55 -3.02 -16.75
C VAL A 156 -25.25 -2.60 -18.21
N TYR A 157 -24.98 -3.57 -19.08
CA TYR A 157 -24.75 -3.32 -20.51
C TYR A 157 -25.98 -2.73 -21.17
N GLN A 158 -27.18 -3.35 -20.96
CA GLN A 158 -28.43 -2.91 -21.56
C GLN A 158 -28.82 -1.49 -21.12
N TYR A 159 -28.64 -1.17 -19.83
CA TYR A 159 -28.86 0.19 -19.34
C TYR A 159 -28.03 1.21 -20.15
N GLY A 160 -26.77 0.90 -20.41
CA GLY A 160 -25.93 1.78 -21.22
C GLY A 160 -26.32 1.84 -22.69
N VAL A 161 -26.91 0.77 -23.26
CA VAL A 161 -27.51 0.77 -24.62
C VAL A 161 -28.74 1.68 -24.67
N ASP A 162 -29.67 1.49 -23.73
CA ASP A 162 -30.95 2.22 -23.68
C ASP A 162 -30.76 3.73 -23.50
N HIS A 163 -29.67 4.13 -22.84
CA HIS A 163 -29.33 5.52 -22.60
C HIS A 163 -28.24 6.07 -23.53
N GLY A 164 -27.78 5.31 -24.54
CA GLY A 164 -26.79 5.75 -25.51
C GLY A 164 -25.41 6.06 -24.91
N LEU A 165 -25.04 5.39 -23.81
CA LEU A 165 -23.84 5.70 -23.02
C LEU A 165 -22.54 5.08 -23.60
N TRP A 166 -22.64 4.02 -24.41
CA TRP A 166 -21.49 3.33 -24.99
C TRP A 166 -20.96 4.00 -26.25
N THR A 167 -20.41 5.20 -26.11
CA THR A 167 -20.03 6.05 -27.26
C THR A 167 -18.67 5.70 -27.87
N GLY A 168 -17.77 5.00 -27.17
CA GLY A 168 -16.44 4.60 -27.66
C GLY A 168 -16.46 3.33 -28.52
N ASP A 169 -15.33 3.01 -29.13
CA ASP A 169 -15.12 1.83 -29.98
C ASP A 169 -14.60 0.59 -29.22
N LEU A 170 -14.24 0.75 -27.96
CA LEU A 170 -13.63 -0.25 -27.09
C LEU A 170 -14.67 -1.01 -26.27
N ALA A 171 -14.48 -2.34 -26.19
CA ALA A 171 -15.10 -3.19 -25.18
C ALA A 171 -14.06 -4.09 -24.49
N ILE A 172 -14.42 -4.62 -23.33
CA ILE A 172 -13.57 -5.48 -22.52
C ILE A 172 -14.24 -6.85 -22.38
N VAL A 173 -13.43 -7.90 -22.45
CA VAL A 173 -13.88 -9.28 -22.16
C VAL A 173 -13.04 -9.80 -20.99
N SER A 174 -13.71 -10.26 -19.94
CA SER A 174 -13.07 -10.75 -18.74
C SER A 174 -13.78 -11.98 -18.19
N ASN A 175 -13.07 -12.80 -17.41
CA ASN A 175 -13.67 -13.97 -16.76
C ASN A 175 -14.41 -13.52 -15.48
N ALA A 176 -15.63 -14.03 -15.29
CA ALA A 176 -16.45 -13.72 -14.12
C ALA A 176 -16.20 -14.64 -12.92
N THR A 177 -15.42 -15.72 -13.08
CA THR A 177 -15.17 -16.67 -11.98
C THR A 177 -14.02 -16.23 -11.07
N GLY A 178 -13.22 -15.22 -11.50
CA GLY A 178 -12.17 -14.58 -10.73
C GLY A 178 -12.31 -13.06 -10.77
N PHE A 179 -11.80 -12.39 -9.75
CA PHE A 179 -11.88 -10.91 -9.66
C PHE A 179 -10.66 -10.20 -10.26
N ALA A 180 -9.49 -10.85 -10.23
CA ALA A 180 -8.20 -10.20 -10.37
C ALA A 180 -8.04 -9.45 -11.70
N ASP A 181 -8.32 -10.11 -12.80
CA ASP A 181 -8.14 -9.56 -14.14
C ASP A 181 -9.17 -8.46 -14.43
N ALA A 182 -10.42 -8.67 -14.02
CA ALA A 182 -11.49 -7.68 -14.19
C ALA A 182 -11.25 -6.43 -13.30
N LEU A 183 -10.71 -6.61 -12.09
CA LEU A 183 -10.30 -5.51 -11.22
C LEU A 183 -9.15 -4.71 -11.83
N ALA A 184 -8.11 -5.38 -12.31
CA ALA A 184 -6.95 -4.71 -12.89
C ALA A 184 -7.29 -3.90 -14.14
N ILE A 185 -8.26 -4.33 -14.96
CA ILE A 185 -8.67 -3.62 -16.18
C ILE A 185 -9.75 -2.56 -15.94
N SER A 186 -10.37 -2.52 -14.76
CA SER A 186 -11.47 -1.61 -14.45
C SER A 186 -11.15 -0.11 -14.61
N PRO A 187 -9.91 0.39 -14.38
CA PRO A 187 -9.55 1.77 -14.71
C PRO A 187 -9.67 2.09 -16.20
N ILE A 188 -9.26 1.16 -17.07
CA ILE A 188 -9.41 1.29 -18.53
C ILE A 188 -10.90 1.31 -18.90
N SER A 189 -11.69 0.40 -18.31
CA SER A 189 -13.15 0.36 -18.51
C SER A 189 -13.80 1.70 -18.19
N TYR A 190 -13.48 2.28 -17.04
CA TYR A 190 -13.97 3.60 -16.62
C TYR A 190 -13.54 4.69 -17.60
N LYS A 191 -12.23 4.83 -17.84
CA LYS A 191 -11.68 5.92 -18.65
C LYS A 191 -12.24 5.93 -20.07
N TYR A 192 -12.39 4.76 -20.67
CA TYR A 192 -12.85 4.61 -22.05
C TYR A 192 -14.36 4.40 -22.16
N LYS A 193 -15.09 4.43 -21.03
CA LYS A 193 -16.54 4.15 -20.99
C LYS A 193 -16.86 2.83 -21.70
N ALA A 194 -16.00 1.83 -21.50
CA ALA A 194 -16.02 0.58 -22.23
C ALA A 194 -16.90 -0.44 -21.49
N PRO A 195 -17.91 -1.04 -22.13
CA PRO A 195 -18.67 -2.12 -21.53
C PRO A 195 -17.78 -3.32 -21.28
N VAL A 196 -18.06 -4.05 -20.20
CA VAL A 196 -17.40 -5.31 -19.86
C VAL A 196 -18.34 -6.46 -20.16
N PHE A 197 -17.88 -7.45 -20.90
CA PHE A 197 -18.59 -8.71 -21.17
C PHE A 197 -17.92 -9.84 -20.40
N TYR A 198 -18.70 -10.62 -19.69
CA TYR A 198 -18.20 -11.77 -18.96
C TYR A 198 -18.25 -13.07 -19.79
N VAL A 199 -17.21 -13.87 -19.67
CA VAL A 199 -17.25 -15.28 -20.07
C VAL A 199 -17.53 -16.16 -18.85
N ASP A 200 -18.07 -17.36 -19.10
CA ASP A 200 -18.44 -18.32 -18.06
C ASP A 200 -17.24 -19.14 -17.54
N GLY A 201 -17.52 -20.07 -16.61
CA GLY A 201 -16.51 -20.98 -16.06
C GLY A 201 -15.93 -21.99 -17.07
N SER A 202 -16.54 -22.14 -18.24
CA SER A 202 -16.01 -22.90 -19.40
C SER A 202 -15.16 -22.01 -20.31
N ASN A 203 -15.00 -20.74 -19.95
CA ASN A 203 -14.25 -19.71 -20.68
C ASN A 203 -14.86 -19.33 -22.04
N TYR A 204 -16.16 -19.50 -22.19
CA TYR A 204 -16.95 -19.10 -23.36
C TYR A 204 -17.93 -18.00 -22.99
N PHE A 205 -18.43 -17.30 -24.03
CA PHE A 205 -19.54 -16.38 -23.82
C PHE A 205 -20.83 -17.17 -23.56
N PRO A 206 -21.56 -16.87 -22.49
CA PRO A 206 -22.96 -17.29 -22.41
C PRO A 206 -23.76 -16.73 -23.61
N PRO A 207 -24.86 -17.34 -24.00
CA PRO A 207 -25.59 -17.00 -25.25
C PRO A 207 -25.98 -15.52 -25.37
N GLU A 208 -26.40 -14.88 -24.25
CA GLU A 208 -26.79 -13.48 -24.24
C GLU A 208 -25.60 -12.55 -24.43
N GLN A 209 -24.46 -12.85 -23.76
CA GLN A 209 -23.21 -12.09 -23.94
C GLN A 209 -22.67 -12.26 -25.37
N GLU A 210 -22.72 -13.46 -25.93
CA GLU A 210 -22.31 -13.69 -27.33
C GLU A 210 -23.13 -12.84 -28.28
N GLN A 211 -24.46 -12.85 -28.13
CA GLN A 211 -25.35 -12.05 -28.96
C GLN A 211 -25.05 -10.54 -28.80
N ALA A 212 -24.85 -10.07 -27.57
CA ALA A 212 -24.51 -8.68 -27.30
C ALA A 212 -23.18 -8.29 -27.95
N VAL A 213 -22.14 -9.13 -27.82
CA VAL A 213 -20.83 -8.91 -28.46
C VAL A 213 -20.95 -8.82 -29.98
N ARG A 214 -21.79 -9.68 -30.62
CA ARG A 214 -22.02 -9.66 -32.07
C ARG A 214 -22.72 -8.38 -32.55
N THR A 215 -23.51 -7.74 -31.69
CA THR A 215 -24.37 -6.59 -32.07
C THR A 215 -23.94 -5.26 -31.43
N CYS A 216 -22.95 -5.24 -30.54
CA CYS A 216 -22.55 -4.05 -29.80
C CYS A 216 -21.88 -2.93 -30.65
N GLY A 217 -21.50 -3.24 -31.89
CA GLY A 217 -20.87 -2.28 -32.79
C GLY A 217 -19.45 -1.86 -32.38
N LYS A 218 -18.82 -2.59 -31.42
CA LYS A 218 -17.46 -2.30 -31.00
C LYS A 218 -16.45 -2.92 -31.96
N THR A 219 -15.39 -2.18 -32.26
CA THR A 219 -14.36 -2.59 -33.21
C THR A 219 -13.03 -2.95 -32.57
N ARG A 220 -12.88 -2.67 -31.26
CA ARG A 220 -11.70 -2.98 -30.48
C ARG A 220 -12.08 -3.73 -29.22
N PHE A 221 -11.37 -4.82 -28.94
CA PHE A 221 -11.59 -5.61 -27.73
C PHE A 221 -10.28 -5.85 -26.98
N LEU A 222 -10.33 -5.66 -25.67
CA LEU A 222 -9.27 -6.13 -24.76
C LEU A 222 -9.77 -7.38 -24.05
N ILE A 223 -9.01 -8.45 -24.14
CA ILE A 223 -9.27 -9.72 -23.45
C ILE A 223 -8.27 -9.85 -22.31
N THR A 224 -8.75 -10.12 -21.09
CA THR A 224 -7.89 -10.34 -19.93
C THR A 224 -7.68 -11.81 -19.64
N GLY A 225 -6.46 -12.18 -19.22
CA GLY A 225 -6.09 -13.54 -18.87
C GLY A 225 -5.58 -14.39 -20.04
N ASP A 226 -4.89 -15.47 -19.71
CA ASP A 226 -4.36 -16.42 -20.68
C ASP A 226 -5.45 -17.38 -21.22
N THR A 227 -5.05 -18.29 -22.09
CA THR A 227 -5.99 -19.24 -22.71
C THR A 227 -6.55 -20.30 -21.75
N LYS A 228 -6.04 -20.40 -20.51
CA LYS A 228 -6.58 -21.29 -19.47
C LYS A 228 -7.78 -20.68 -18.76
N VAL A 229 -7.82 -19.33 -18.65
CA VAL A 229 -8.89 -18.59 -17.98
C VAL A 229 -9.83 -17.89 -18.98
N MET A 230 -9.42 -17.76 -20.23
CA MET A 230 -10.18 -17.14 -21.31
C MET A 230 -9.88 -17.89 -22.62
N SER A 231 -10.81 -18.71 -23.10
CA SER A 231 -10.61 -19.54 -24.28
C SER A 231 -10.16 -18.74 -25.52
N ALA A 232 -9.31 -19.35 -26.33
CA ALA A 232 -8.95 -18.81 -27.63
C ALA A 232 -10.17 -18.67 -28.58
N SER A 233 -11.23 -19.41 -28.34
CA SER A 233 -12.48 -19.31 -29.15
C SER A 233 -13.15 -17.93 -28.99
N ALA A 234 -13.08 -17.30 -27.80
CA ALA A 234 -13.59 -15.94 -27.61
C ALA A 234 -12.82 -14.95 -28.51
N GLU A 235 -11.51 -15.08 -28.58
CA GLU A 235 -10.67 -14.24 -29.46
C GLU A 235 -10.95 -14.51 -30.94
N THR A 236 -11.12 -15.80 -31.32
CA THR A 236 -11.48 -16.20 -32.67
C THR A 236 -12.83 -15.63 -33.09
N LEU A 237 -13.84 -15.70 -32.21
CA LEU A 237 -15.14 -15.10 -32.45
C LEU A 237 -15.03 -13.62 -32.76
N LEU A 238 -14.39 -12.85 -31.87
CA LEU A 238 -14.24 -11.39 -32.02
C LEU A 238 -13.49 -11.03 -33.30
N THR A 239 -12.43 -11.75 -33.62
CA THR A 239 -11.65 -11.56 -34.86
C THR A 239 -12.51 -11.86 -36.09
N SER A 240 -13.37 -12.90 -36.06
CA SER A 240 -14.27 -13.24 -37.16
C SER A 240 -15.34 -12.16 -37.42
N LEU A 241 -15.63 -11.32 -36.41
CA LEU A 241 -16.50 -10.14 -36.53
C LEU A 241 -15.78 -8.92 -37.10
N GLY A 242 -14.49 -9.04 -37.46
CA GLY A 242 -13.68 -7.95 -37.97
C GLY A 242 -13.10 -7.02 -36.89
N ALA A 243 -13.19 -7.41 -35.63
CA ALA A 243 -12.67 -6.58 -34.55
C ALA A 243 -11.15 -6.75 -34.39
N SER A 244 -10.49 -5.66 -33.95
CA SER A 244 -9.12 -5.69 -33.44
C SER A 244 -9.13 -6.21 -32.02
N VAL A 245 -8.43 -7.31 -31.77
CA VAL A 245 -8.40 -7.96 -30.47
C VAL A 245 -7.01 -7.92 -29.88
N LYS A 246 -6.89 -7.50 -28.62
CA LYS A 246 -5.63 -7.52 -27.85
C LYS A 246 -5.83 -8.31 -26.58
N ARG A 247 -5.10 -9.42 -26.45
CA ARG A 247 -5.04 -10.20 -25.22
C ARG A 247 -3.98 -9.61 -24.29
N LEU A 248 -4.35 -9.41 -23.02
CA LEU A 248 -3.50 -8.95 -21.93
C LEU A 248 -3.43 -10.04 -20.87
N SER A 249 -2.28 -10.68 -20.73
CA SER A 249 -2.13 -11.84 -19.85
C SER A 249 -0.70 -11.98 -19.34
N GLY A 250 -0.55 -12.67 -18.23
CA GLY A 250 0.70 -13.10 -17.63
C GLY A 250 0.59 -14.54 -17.11
N SER A 251 1.63 -15.04 -16.46
CA SER A 251 1.69 -16.38 -15.87
C SER A 251 0.74 -16.58 -14.70
N ASP A 252 0.35 -15.48 -14.08
CA ASP A 252 -0.50 -15.40 -12.89
C ASP A 252 -1.24 -14.06 -12.87
N ARG A 253 -2.09 -13.84 -11.84
CA ARG A 253 -2.88 -12.61 -11.70
C ARG A 253 -2.03 -11.35 -11.56
N TYR A 254 -0.87 -11.45 -10.91
CA TYR A 254 0.05 -10.32 -10.70
C TYR A 254 0.69 -9.89 -12.02
N ARG A 255 1.16 -10.86 -12.80
CA ARG A 255 1.73 -10.62 -14.14
C ARG A 255 0.67 -10.18 -15.14
N THR A 256 -0.56 -10.68 -15.03
CA THR A 256 -1.70 -10.21 -15.84
C THR A 256 -2.02 -8.76 -15.51
N SER A 257 -2.13 -8.39 -14.22
CA SER A 257 -2.39 -7.00 -13.83
C SER A 257 -1.29 -6.05 -14.31
N LEU A 258 -0.04 -6.50 -14.25
CA LEU A 258 1.10 -5.75 -14.76
C LEU A 258 1.01 -5.56 -16.29
N ALA A 259 0.70 -6.60 -17.05
CA ALA A 259 0.53 -6.50 -18.51
C ALA A 259 -0.60 -5.53 -18.89
N ILE A 260 -1.69 -5.53 -18.14
CA ILE A 260 -2.79 -4.57 -18.30
C ILE A 260 -2.32 -3.14 -18.02
N ALA A 261 -1.64 -2.90 -16.89
CA ALA A 261 -1.16 -1.59 -16.51
C ALA A 261 -0.11 -1.05 -17.51
N GLN A 262 0.84 -1.88 -17.92
CA GLN A 262 1.83 -1.53 -18.94
C GLN A 262 1.18 -1.15 -20.27
N TYR A 263 0.18 -1.91 -20.72
CA TYR A 263 -0.57 -1.59 -21.93
C TYR A 263 -1.36 -0.28 -21.79
N ALA A 264 -1.98 -0.07 -20.64
CA ALA A 264 -2.69 1.18 -20.35
C ALA A 264 -1.78 2.40 -20.45
N VAL A 265 -0.57 2.31 -19.90
CA VAL A 265 0.39 3.42 -19.93
C VAL A 265 1.03 3.58 -21.29
N SER A 266 1.53 2.50 -21.91
CA SER A 266 2.28 2.57 -23.16
C SER A 266 1.43 2.83 -24.40
N SER A 267 0.16 2.39 -24.40
CA SER A 267 -0.68 2.34 -25.59
C SER A 267 -2.00 3.11 -25.47
N LEU A 268 -2.46 3.37 -24.24
CA LEU A 268 -3.74 4.04 -24.00
C LEU A 268 -3.58 5.42 -23.32
N GLY A 269 -2.33 5.93 -23.18
CA GLY A 269 -2.09 7.26 -22.62
C GLY A 269 -2.51 7.42 -21.15
N MET A 270 -2.56 6.33 -20.39
CA MET A 270 -2.69 6.38 -18.93
C MET A 270 -1.33 6.64 -18.28
N SER A 271 -1.29 6.84 -16.97
CA SER A 271 -0.09 7.21 -16.25
C SER A 271 0.24 6.20 -15.15
N TRP A 272 1.54 6.06 -14.86
CA TRP A 272 2.00 5.45 -13.62
C TRP A 272 1.79 6.36 -12.41
N ASP A 273 1.71 7.69 -12.62
CA ASP A 273 1.44 8.62 -11.52
C ASP A 273 0.08 8.32 -10.88
N GLY A 274 0.09 8.15 -9.59
CA GLY A 274 -1.08 7.75 -8.82
C GLY A 274 -1.44 6.26 -8.91
N ALA A 275 -0.58 5.41 -9.49
CA ALA A 275 -0.83 3.97 -9.56
C ALA A 275 -1.23 3.39 -8.20
N ALA A 276 -2.30 2.60 -8.18
CA ALA A 276 -2.76 1.93 -6.99
C ALA A 276 -2.19 0.52 -6.91
N ILE A 277 -1.57 0.20 -5.79
CA ILE A 277 -1.11 -1.14 -5.42
C ILE A 277 -2.17 -1.74 -4.50
N THR A 278 -2.64 -2.95 -4.83
CA THR A 278 -3.66 -3.64 -4.05
C THR A 278 -3.43 -5.15 -4.06
N SER A 279 -4.00 -5.85 -3.05
CA SER A 279 -3.86 -7.29 -2.92
C SER A 279 -4.48 -8.05 -4.10
N GLY A 280 -3.77 -9.05 -4.60
CA GLY A 280 -4.27 -10.00 -5.58
C GLY A 280 -4.98 -11.19 -4.95
N SER A 281 -4.94 -11.36 -3.64
CA SER A 281 -5.62 -12.43 -2.90
C SER A 281 -6.97 -11.99 -2.32
N ALA A 282 -7.14 -10.69 -2.00
CA ALA A 282 -8.33 -10.11 -1.40
C ALA A 282 -8.77 -8.83 -2.13
N PRO A 283 -9.87 -8.84 -2.91
CA PRO A 283 -10.27 -7.71 -3.75
C PRO A 283 -10.92 -6.56 -2.98
N TYR A 284 -11.32 -6.80 -1.75
CA TYR A 284 -12.35 -6.01 -1.07
C TYR A 284 -11.98 -4.54 -0.86
N ASP A 285 -10.70 -4.24 -0.68
CA ASP A 285 -10.20 -2.87 -0.54
C ASP A 285 -10.03 -2.13 -1.87
N ALA A 286 -10.31 -2.78 -3.00
CA ALA A 286 -10.15 -2.18 -4.31
C ALA A 286 -11.38 -2.25 -5.22
N LEU A 287 -12.51 -2.83 -4.76
CA LEU A 287 -13.70 -3.03 -5.60
C LEU A 287 -14.27 -1.73 -6.18
N GLY A 288 -14.15 -0.62 -5.46
CA GLY A 288 -14.50 0.71 -5.94
C GLY A 288 -13.31 1.50 -6.52
N GLY A 289 -12.11 0.91 -6.54
CA GLY A 289 -10.87 1.58 -6.95
C GLY A 289 -10.76 1.83 -8.45
N GLY A 290 -11.42 1.01 -9.28
CA GLY A 290 -11.39 1.17 -10.73
C GLY A 290 -11.84 2.54 -11.23
N PRO A 291 -13.03 3.03 -10.83
CA PRO A 291 -13.48 4.38 -11.13
C PRO A 291 -12.53 5.48 -10.63
N VAL A 292 -11.95 5.31 -9.45
CA VAL A 292 -10.99 6.27 -8.88
C VAL A 292 -9.76 6.38 -9.77
N GLN A 293 -9.15 5.25 -10.09
CA GLN A 293 -7.94 5.22 -10.92
C GLN A 293 -8.22 5.63 -12.37
N GLY A 294 -9.36 5.24 -12.93
CA GLY A 294 -9.78 5.64 -14.27
C GLY A 294 -10.00 7.15 -14.39
N LYS A 295 -10.61 7.78 -13.37
CA LYS A 295 -10.80 9.23 -13.29
C LYS A 295 -9.48 9.99 -13.15
N GLU A 296 -8.54 9.46 -12.38
CA GLU A 296 -7.20 10.04 -12.22
C GLU A 296 -6.26 9.71 -13.40
N ASN A 297 -6.74 9.01 -14.41
CA ASN A 297 -5.94 8.57 -15.55
C ASN A 297 -4.79 7.63 -15.17
N SER A 298 -4.98 6.81 -14.14
CA SER A 298 -3.98 5.93 -13.57
C SER A 298 -4.42 4.46 -13.57
N VAL A 299 -3.61 3.57 -13.05
CA VAL A 299 -3.75 2.11 -13.15
C VAL A 299 -3.87 1.43 -11.79
N ILE A 300 -4.31 0.18 -11.80
CA ILE A 300 -4.24 -0.74 -10.65
C ILE A 300 -3.20 -1.82 -10.96
N VAL A 301 -2.33 -2.10 -9.99
CA VAL A 301 -1.39 -3.21 -10.01
C VAL A 301 -1.63 -4.11 -8.81
N LEU A 302 -1.79 -5.41 -9.06
CA LEU A 302 -1.96 -6.40 -8.00
C LEU A 302 -0.58 -6.82 -7.48
N MET A 303 -0.40 -6.79 -6.18
CA MET A 303 0.81 -7.23 -5.49
C MET A 303 0.46 -7.85 -4.14
N GLU A 304 1.38 -8.61 -3.58
CA GLU A 304 1.33 -9.06 -2.20
C GLU A 304 2.59 -8.58 -1.46
N GLU A 305 2.52 -8.56 -0.14
CA GLU A 305 3.71 -8.36 0.66
C GLU A 305 4.68 -9.53 0.43
N ASP A 306 5.90 -9.22 0.02
CA ASP A 306 6.93 -10.17 -0.36
C ASP A 306 7.88 -10.53 0.78
N ASP A 307 8.80 -11.46 0.53
CA ASP A 307 9.90 -11.77 1.44
C ASP A 307 10.83 -10.54 1.58
N TYR A 308 11.04 -10.10 2.82
CA TYR A 308 11.81 -8.89 3.13
C TYR A 308 13.32 -9.00 2.87
N HIS A 309 13.83 -10.18 2.58
CA HIS A 309 15.24 -10.37 2.19
C HIS A 309 15.55 -9.89 0.79
N PHE A 310 14.53 -9.74 -0.07
CA PHE A 310 14.69 -9.35 -1.45
C PHE A 310 14.23 -7.91 -1.68
N THR A 311 14.82 -7.28 -2.70
CA THR A 311 14.30 -6.00 -3.19
C THR A 311 12.91 -6.23 -3.76
N PRO A 312 11.90 -5.47 -3.31
CA PRO A 312 10.54 -5.63 -3.80
C PRO A 312 10.46 -5.53 -5.33
N PHE A 313 9.64 -6.39 -5.94
CA PHE A 313 9.41 -6.39 -7.37
C PHE A 313 9.00 -4.99 -7.87
N ASP A 314 9.64 -4.53 -8.96
CA ASP A 314 9.31 -3.24 -9.57
C ASP A 314 8.24 -3.39 -10.67
N PRO A 315 6.98 -2.98 -10.41
CA PRO A 315 5.94 -3.04 -11.42
C PRO A 315 6.04 -1.93 -12.48
N PHE A 316 6.85 -0.90 -12.25
CA PHE A 316 6.91 0.30 -13.08
C PHE A 316 8.01 0.25 -14.13
N GLY A 317 8.81 -0.84 -14.17
CA GLY A 317 9.87 -1.02 -15.16
C GLY A 317 10.97 0.03 -15.10
N GLY A 318 11.37 0.46 -13.91
CA GLY A 318 12.38 1.49 -13.66
C GLY A 318 11.85 2.93 -13.71
N VAL A 319 10.57 3.13 -14.00
CA VAL A 319 9.95 4.47 -13.90
C VAL A 319 9.64 4.75 -12.42
N LYS A 320 10.00 5.94 -11.95
CA LYS A 320 9.58 6.43 -10.63
C LYS A 320 8.32 7.30 -10.80
N PRO A 321 7.12 6.82 -10.42
CA PRO A 321 5.92 7.66 -10.39
C PRO A 321 6.13 8.89 -9.50
N SER A 322 5.49 10.00 -9.81
CA SER A 322 5.53 11.19 -8.93
C SER A 322 4.85 10.92 -7.58
N TYR A 323 3.84 10.05 -7.58
CA TYR A 323 3.22 9.48 -6.39
C TYR A 323 2.55 8.14 -6.71
N MET A 324 2.30 7.34 -5.67
CA MET A 324 1.58 6.06 -5.74
C MET A 324 0.72 5.86 -4.50
N LYS A 325 -0.19 4.91 -4.55
CA LYS A 325 -1.16 4.61 -3.48
C LYS A 325 -1.12 3.13 -3.13
N PHE A 326 -1.28 2.82 -1.86
CA PHE A 326 -1.63 1.48 -1.39
C PHE A 326 -3.10 1.48 -1.00
N PHE A 327 -3.89 0.57 -1.57
CA PHE A 327 -5.28 0.31 -1.19
C PHE A 327 -5.32 -0.83 -0.20
N GLY A 328 -5.68 -0.54 1.03
CA GLY A 328 -5.67 -1.43 2.16
C GLY A 328 -4.82 -0.92 3.33
N ASP A 329 -5.19 -1.34 4.53
CA ASP A 329 -4.53 -0.95 5.77
C ASP A 329 -3.26 -1.77 6.06
N LYS A 330 -2.77 -1.66 7.31
CA LYS A 330 -1.58 -2.39 7.77
C LYS A 330 -1.72 -3.91 7.78
N ALA A 331 -2.94 -4.45 7.75
CA ALA A 331 -3.17 -5.89 7.66
C ALA A 331 -2.92 -6.43 6.24
N ILE A 332 -2.97 -5.56 5.23
CA ILE A 332 -2.69 -5.89 3.84
C ILE A 332 -1.23 -5.54 3.48
N TYR A 333 -0.77 -4.35 3.89
CA TYR A 333 0.59 -3.88 3.65
C TYR A 333 1.16 -3.21 4.89
N SER A 334 2.12 -3.86 5.53
CA SER A 334 2.83 -3.30 6.67
C SER A 334 3.59 -2.03 6.31
N SER A 335 3.84 -1.17 7.29
CA SER A 335 4.70 -0.01 7.09
C SER A 335 6.13 -0.41 6.69
N ALA A 336 6.60 -1.57 7.16
CA ALA A 336 7.88 -2.15 6.73
C ALA A 336 7.89 -2.44 5.22
N TYR A 337 6.83 -3.08 4.68
CA TYR A 337 6.73 -3.34 3.24
C TYR A 337 6.68 -2.05 2.42
N LYS A 338 5.82 -1.11 2.79
CA LYS A 338 5.71 0.19 2.12
C LYS A 338 7.05 0.93 2.10
N THR A 339 7.80 0.88 3.20
CA THR A 339 9.12 1.50 3.30
C THR A 339 10.13 0.82 2.39
N ARG A 340 10.22 -0.53 2.42
CA ARG A 340 11.10 -1.28 1.50
C ARG A 340 10.78 -0.97 0.04
N PHE A 341 9.49 -0.98 -0.29
CA PHE A 341 9.01 -0.68 -1.64
C PHE A 341 9.39 0.73 -2.09
N ALA A 342 9.23 1.72 -1.22
CA ALA A 342 9.56 3.12 -1.48
C ALA A 342 11.07 3.33 -1.65
N LEU A 343 11.88 2.86 -0.70
CA LEU A 343 13.34 3.01 -0.74
C LEU A 343 13.97 2.33 -1.96
N ALA A 344 13.45 1.16 -2.36
CA ALA A 344 13.91 0.47 -3.56
C ALA A 344 13.68 1.28 -4.85
N ARG A 345 12.79 2.27 -4.83
CA ARG A 345 12.45 3.15 -5.96
C ARG A 345 12.96 4.58 -5.81
N GLY A 346 13.80 4.81 -4.80
CA GLY A 346 14.43 6.11 -4.57
C GLY A 346 13.47 7.18 -4.03
N TYR A 347 12.36 6.78 -3.39
CA TYR A 347 11.62 7.68 -2.52
C TYR A 347 12.35 7.81 -1.18
N LYS A 348 12.13 8.92 -0.49
CA LYS A 348 12.65 9.16 0.84
C LYS A 348 11.66 8.67 1.89
N LEU A 349 12.14 8.48 3.12
CA LEU A 349 11.26 8.15 4.24
C LEU A 349 10.19 9.25 4.49
N THR A 350 10.53 10.51 4.28
CA THR A 350 9.58 11.63 4.35
C THR A 350 8.51 11.63 3.27
N ASP A 351 8.69 10.86 2.19
CA ASP A 351 7.71 10.73 1.12
C ASP A 351 6.56 9.77 1.48
N ILE A 352 6.68 9.03 2.61
CA ILE A 352 5.76 7.94 2.99
C ILE A 352 4.75 8.44 4.02
N GLU A 353 3.46 8.39 3.65
CA GLU A 353 2.36 8.74 4.55
C GLU A 353 2.28 7.77 5.74
N GLY A 354 2.16 8.34 6.95
CA GLY A 354 1.99 7.55 8.18
C GLY A 354 3.25 6.78 8.62
N LEU A 355 4.42 7.07 8.03
CA LEU A 355 5.67 6.46 8.48
C LEU A 355 5.91 6.70 9.96
N ARG A 356 6.35 5.65 10.66
CA ARG A 356 6.78 5.66 12.05
C ARG A 356 8.18 5.05 12.16
N VAL A 357 9.04 5.61 12.99
CA VAL A 357 10.41 5.13 13.18
C VAL A 357 10.59 4.66 14.63
N TYR A 358 11.19 3.48 14.78
CA TYR A 358 11.62 2.99 16.08
C TYR A 358 13.09 3.34 16.29
N ILE A 359 13.38 4.09 17.34
CA ILE A 359 14.75 4.42 17.78
C ILE A 359 15.04 3.59 19.02
N ASP A 360 16.00 2.71 18.92
CA ASP A 360 16.45 1.86 20.00
C ASP A 360 17.67 2.48 20.69
N ALA A 361 17.52 2.80 21.96
CA ALA A 361 18.67 3.13 22.80
C ALA A 361 19.31 1.82 23.26
N GLY A 362 20.49 1.52 22.74
CA GLY A 362 21.23 0.30 23.09
C GLY A 362 21.42 0.15 24.59
N HIS A 363 21.35 -1.10 25.06
CA HIS A 363 21.47 -1.45 26.49
C HIS A 363 20.31 -0.92 27.37
N GLY A 364 20.52 -0.79 28.67
CA GLY A 364 19.52 -0.33 29.64
C GLY A 364 19.04 -1.46 30.57
N GLY A 365 18.14 -1.12 31.50
CA GLY A 365 17.68 -2.07 32.51
C GLY A 365 18.82 -2.67 33.34
N TYR A 366 19.04 -3.96 33.24
CA TYR A 366 20.14 -4.66 33.90
C TYR A 366 21.44 -4.70 33.09
N ASP A 367 21.38 -4.30 31.82
CA ASP A 367 22.55 -4.25 30.93
C ASP A 367 23.09 -2.81 30.84
N PRO A 368 24.19 -2.50 31.53
CA PRO A 368 24.78 -1.17 31.49
C PRO A 368 25.51 -0.85 30.17
N GLY A 369 25.72 -1.84 29.30
CA GLY A 369 26.64 -1.72 28.17
C GLY A 369 28.08 -1.48 28.59
N ALA A 370 28.87 -0.96 27.67
CA ALA A 370 30.25 -0.58 27.95
C ALA A 370 30.36 0.60 28.92
N SER A 371 31.48 0.68 29.60
CA SER A 371 31.81 1.82 30.47
C SER A 371 33.23 2.30 30.18
N GLY A 372 33.46 3.60 30.08
CA GLY A 372 34.75 4.15 29.78
C GLY A 372 34.75 5.70 29.86
N SER A 373 35.90 6.29 30.00
CA SER A 373 36.10 7.76 30.05
C SER A 373 35.14 8.50 31.01
N GLY A 374 34.66 7.81 32.05
CA GLY A 374 33.71 8.35 33.04
C GLY A 374 32.23 8.26 32.64
N TYR A 375 31.90 7.56 31.57
CA TYR A 375 30.53 7.38 31.03
C TYR A 375 30.09 5.93 31.10
N GLN A 376 28.76 5.74 31.03
CA GLN A 376 28.07 4.43 30.87
C GLN A 376 27.25 4.47 29.60
N GLU A 377 27.35 3.44 28.77
CA GLU A 377 26.78 3.42 27.42
C GLU A 377 25.26 3.64 27.43
N TYR A 378 24.50 2.89 28.26
CA TYR A 378 23.04 3.01 28.29
C TYR A 378 22.53 4.44 28.58
N LYS A 379 23.30 5.27 29.31
CA LYS A 379 22.94 6.67 29.56
C LYS A 379 23.16 7.55 28.34
N LEU A 380 24.26 7.29 27.62
CA LEU A 380 24.59 8.03 26.41
C LEU A 380 23.60 7.70 25.29
N THR A 381 23.26 6.42 25.11
CA THR A 381 22.33 5.96 24.09
C THR A 381 20.92 6.49 24.35
N ALA A 382 20.45 6.46 25.60
CA ALA A 382 19.16 7.02 25.98
C ALA A 382 19.08 8.55 25.74
N GLU A 383 20.13 9.30 26.11
CA GLU A 383 20.20 10.74 25.84
C GLU A 383 20.16 11.03 24.33
N LEU A 384 21.01 10.35 23.57
CA LEU A 384 21.14 10.59 22.14
C LEU A 384 19.88 10.16 21.37
N ALA A 385 19.30 9.01 21.70
CA ALA A 385 18.05 8.53 21.10
C ALA A 385 16.89 9.52 21.35
N GLY A 386 16.75 10.02 22.57
CA GLY A 386 15.75 11.04 22.91
C GLY A 386 15.91 12.32 22.10
N LYS A 387 17.15 12.80 21.94
CA LYS A 387 17.45 13.98 21.12
C LYS A 387 17.16 13.74 19.63
N ALA A 388 17.58 12.59 19.08
CA ALA A 388 17.32 12.22 17.70
C ALA A 388 15.81 12.10 17.42
N GLY A 389 15.04 11.50 18.35
CA GLY A 389 13.58 11.43 18.27
C GLY A 389 12.93 12.81 18.25
N SER A 390 13.42 13.74 19.09
CA SER A 390 12.91 15.13 19.09
C SER A 390 13.19 15.85 17.77
N TYR A 391 14.36 15.62 17.17
CA TYR A 391 14.66 16.20 15.85
C TYR A 391 13.81 15.56 14.74
N LEU A 392 13.51 14.24 14.79
CA LEU A 392 12.62 13.58 13.81
C LEU A 392 11.22 14.20 13.78
N GLN A 393 10.71 14.61 14.94
CA GLN A 393 9.42 15.31 14.99
C GLN A 393 9.44 16.61 14.19
N SER A 394 10.57 17.33 14.13
CA SER A 394 10.69 18.53 13.30
C SER A 394 10.66 18.26 11.80
N TYR A 395 10.96 17.03 11.39
CA TYR A 395 10.80 16.54 10.01
C TYR A 395 9.41 15.94 9.73
N GLY A 396 8.50 15.97 10.71
CA GLY A 396 7.16 15.40 10.59
C GLY A 396 7.13 13.87 10.66
N ILE A 397 8.19 13.22 11.13
CA ILE A 397 8.29 11.76 11.28
C ILE A 397 8.07 11.38 12.74
N PRO A 398 6.95 10.71 13.08
CA PRO A 398 6.74 10.15 14.40
C PRO A 398 7.80 9.10 14.74
N SER A 399 8.34 9.17 15.95
CA SER A 399 9.28 8.17 16.44
C SER A 399 8.93 7.69 17.84
N TYR A 400 9.09 6.38 18.05
CA TYR A 400 9.13 5.80 19.39
C TYR A 400 10.59 5.61 19.82
N VAL A 401 10.93 6.08 21.00
CA VAL A 401 12.27 5.95 21.58
C VAL A 401 12.22 4.91 22.68
N ASN A 402 12.78 3.73 22.41
CA ASN A 402 12.88 2.67 23.41
C ASN A 402 14.08 2.89 24.33
N THR A 403 13.79 3.17 25.60
CA THR A 403 14.79 3.29 26.68
C THR A 403 14.55 2.30 27.82
N LYS A 404 13.66 1.30 27.61
CA LYS A 404 13.20 0.38 28.66
C LYS A 404 14.29 -0.58 29.12
N GLY A 405 15.30 -0.84 28.27
CA GLY A 405 16.35 -1.82 28.57
C GLY A 405 15.83 -3.25 28.63
N ASN A 406 14.76 -3.56 27.86
CA ASN A 406 14.27 -4.90 27.64
C ASN A 406 15.28 -5.74 26.84
N ASP A 407 15.04 -7.04 26.76
CA ASP A 407 15.85 -7.93 25.95
C ASP A 407 16.01 -7.39 24.52
N TYR A 408 17.24 -7.29 24.04
CA TYR A 408 17.54 -6.80 22.69
C TYR A 408 16.85 -7.61 21.59
N LYS A 409 16.55 -8.89 21.84
CA LYS A 409 15.82 -9.77 20.92
C LYS A 409 14.35 -9.35 20.73
N LEU A 410 13.75 -8.67 21.72
CA LEU A 410 12.36 -8.20 21.66
C LEU A 410 12.19 -6.87 20.92
N ARG A 411 13.25 -6.09 20.76
CA ARG A 411 13.19 -4.69 20.26
C ARG A 411 12.72 -4.60 18.82
N HIS A 412 13.28 -5.43 17.94
CA HIS A 412 12.86 -5.46 16.53
C HIS A 412 11.44 -6.04 16.35
N PRO A 413 11.06 -7.17 17.01
CA PRO A 413 9.67 -7.62 17.08
C PRO A 413 8.68 -6.56 17.60
N GLU A 414 9.06 -5.77 18.63
CA GLU A 414 8.24 -4.67 19.15
C GLU A 414 8.02 -3.59 18.09
N ALA A 415 9.08 -3.19 17.38
CA ALA A 415 8.97 -2.23 16.29
C ALA A 415 8.04 -2.70 15.16
N LYS A 416 8.10 -4.00 14.81
CA LYS A 416 7.19 -4.63 13.85
C LYS A 416 5.74 -4.63 14.37
N ALA A 417 5.52 -5.01 15.63
CA ALA A 417 4.19 -5.04 16.24
C ALA A 417 3.53 -3.65 16.30
N MET A 418 4.32 -2.61 16.50
CA MET A 418 3.90 -1.20 16.44
C MET A 418 3.68 -0.68 15.01
N ASP A 419 3.86 -1.50 13.99
CA ASP A 419 3.82 -1.12 12.58
C ASP A 419 4.78 0.04 12.25
N CYS A 420 6.02 -0.01 12.75
CA CYS A 420 7.07 0.92 12.34
C CYS A 420 7.59 0.56 10.94
N GLY A 421 8.02 1.56 10.18
CA GLY A 421 8.60 1.38 8.85
C GLY A 421 10.12 1.30 8.84
N ALA A 422 10.79 1.78 9.89
CA ALA A 422 12.24 1.73 10.01
C ALA A 422 12.68 1.56 11.48
N PHE A 423 13.89 1.01 11.65
CA PHE A 423 14.48 0.74 12.97
C PHE A 423 15.93 1.23 13.03
N VAL A 424 16.28 2.01 14.04
CA VAL A 424 17.62 2.56 14.25
C VAL A 424 18.08 2.27 15.67
N SER A 425 19.13 1.46 15.83
CA SER A 425 19.75 1.15 17.12
C SER A 425 21.00 2.01 17.33
N ILE A 426 21.14 2.62 18.50
CA ILE A 426 22.22 3.55 18.84
C ILE A 426 23.09 2.93 19.93
N HIS A 427 24.40 2.82 19.66
CA HIS A 427 25.42 2.25 20.53
C HIS A 427 26.69 3.11 20.60
N PHE A 428 27.55 2.81 21.54
CA PHE A 428 28.91 3.33 21.64
C PHE A 428 29.90 2.16 21.74
N ASN A 429 30.86 2.14 20.83
CA ASN A 429 31.85 1.09 20.74
C ASN A 429 32.83 1.10 21.94
N ALA A 430 33.51 -0.01 22.15
CA ALA A 430 34.57 -0.18 23.16
C ALA A 430 35.71 -1.04 22.58
N SER A 431 36.76 -1.29 23.38
CA SER A 431 37.94 -2.10 23.04
C SER A 431 39.10 -1.33 22.39
N GLY A 432 39.27 -0.05 22.76
CA GLY A 432 40.48 0.73 22.50
C GLY A 432 40.62 1.30 21.09
N GLY A 433 39.57 1.23 20.26
CA GLY A 433 39.55 1.82 18.93
C GLY A 433 39.33 3.33 18.92
N SER A 434 39.07 3.90 17.76
CA SER A 434 38.67 5.31 17.57
C SER A 434 37.90 5.46 16.28
N GLY A 435 36.86 6.29 16.26
CA GLY A 435 36.06 6.59 15.08
C GLY A 435 34.63 6.07 15.13
N THR A 436 33.95 6.18 14.01
CA THR A 436 32.52 5.89 13.83
C THR A 436 32.32 4.74 12.84
N GLU A 437 31.42 3.84 13.14
CA GLU A 437 31.02 2.76 12.26
C GLU A 437 29.52 2.49 12.33
N SER A 438 28.96 1.78 11.36
CA SER A 438 27.57 1.38 11.37
C SER A 438 27.38 0.00 10.74
N TYR A 439 26.33 -0.68 11.16
CA TYR A 439 26.10 -2.09 10.79
C TYR A 439 24.67 -2.33 10.31
N VAL A 440 24.56 -3.19 9.30
CA VAL A 440 23.33 -3.92 8.99
C VAL A 440 23.56 -5.40 9.24
N HIS A 441 22.49 -6.19 9.35
CA HIS A 441 22.63 -7.62 9.55
C HIS A 441 23.23 -8.30 8.31
N SER A 442 24.27 -9.15 8.49
CA SER A 442 25.03 -9.72 7.39
C SER A 442 24.23 -10.70 6.50
N ALA A 443 23.23 -11.38 7.05
CA ALA A 443 22.43 -12.39 6.34
C ALA A 443 20.91 -12.11 6.35
N ASN A 444 20.43 -11.30 7.27
CA ASN A 444 18.99 -11.13 7.53
C ASN A 444 18.56 -9.64 7.57
N SER A 445 19.17 -8.81 6.72
CA SER A 445 18.79 -7.41 6.62
C SER A 445 17.67 -7.23 5.60
N ALA A 446 16.66 -6.42 5.95
CA ALA A 446 15.61 -6.04 5.02
C ALA A 446 16.13 -5.19 3.85
N ALA A 447 15.48 -5.30 2.70
CA ALA A 447 15.71 -4.37 1.59
C ALA A 447 15.53 -2.91 2.07
N GLY A 448 16.42 -2.02 1.66
CA GLY A 448 16.43 -0.62 2.13
C GLY A 448 17.32 -0.35 3.35
N SER A 449 17.75 -1.37 4.12
CA SER A 449 18.65 -1.18 5.27
C SER A 449 19.97 -0.49 4.87
N ARG A 450 20.53 -0.84 3.72
CA ARG A 450 21.74 -0.19 3.18
C ARG A 450 21.51 1.26 2.80
N THR A 451 20.34 1.61 2.30
CA THR A 451 19.98 3.00 1.98
C THR A 451 19.91 3.82 3.27
N LEU A 452 19.23 3.29 4.28
CA LEU A 452 19.15 3.89 5.61
C LEU A 452 20.53 4.05 6.25
N GLN A 453 21.35 2.99 6.25
CA GLN A 453 22.72 3.00 6.76
C GLN A 453 23.55 4.09 6.11
N ARG A 454 23.60 4.14 4.78
CA ARG A 454 24.39 5.11 4.03
C ARG A 454 23.98 6.55 4.34
N SER A 455 22.69 6.80 4.36
CA SER A 455 22.16 8.14 4.62
C SER A 455 22.53 8.66 6.01
N ILE A 456 22.39 7.82 7.05
CA ILE A 456 22.73 8.19 8.42
C ILE A 456 24.25 8.25 8.61
N HIS A 457 24.96 7.21 8.20
CA HIS A 457 26.41 7.09 8.43
C HIS A 457 27.20 8.26 7.86
N THR A 458 26.94 8.64 6.61
CA THR A 458 27.63 9.77 5.96
C THR A 458 27.47 11.06 6.75
N ARG A 459 26.30 11.34 7.27
CA ARG A 459 26.03 12.55 8.08
C ARG A 459 26.63 12.46 9.47
N LEU A 460 26.57 11.28 10.07
CA LEU A 460 27.14 11.03 11.38
C LEU A 460 28.67 11.24 11.40
N VAL A 461 29.37 10.66 10.41
CA VAL A 461 30.83 10.87 10.23
C VAL A 461 31.16 12.35 10.03
N SER A 462 30.39 13.05 9.19
CA SER A 462 30.58 14.49 8.97
C SER A 462 30.34 15.31 10.25
N ALA A 463 29.31 14.99 11.03
CA ALA A 463 28.98 15.70 12.26
C ALA A 463 30.03 15.49 13.36
N LEU A 464 30.52 14.26 13.50
CA LEU A 464 31.55 13.92 14.48
C LEU A 464 32.94 14.39 14.07
N GLY A 465 33.29 14.26 12.78
CA GLY A 465 34.66 14.55 12.31
C GLY A 465 35.70 13.59 12.88
N LEU A 466 35.28 12.40 13.33
CA LEU A 466 36.17 11.31 13.75
C LEU A 466 36.49 10.42 12.52
N THR A 467 37.39 9.46 12.71
CA THR A 467 37.75 8.50 11.67
C THR A 467 36.52 7.73 11.21
N ASP A 468 36.29 7.72 9.91
CA ASP A 468 35.30 6.84 9.29
C ASP A 468 35.84 5.40 9.26
N ARG A 469 35.22 4.50 10.02
CA ARG A 469 35.59 3.09 10.09
C ARG A 469 34.74 2.23 9.12
N GLY A 470 33.72 2.82 8.52
CA GLY A 470 32.95 2.22 7.43
C GLY A 470 31.53 1.79 7.78
N GLN A 471 30.84 1.43 6.71
CA GLN A 471 29.52 0.83 6.69
C GLN A 471 29.70 -0.69 6.56
N LEU A 472 29.44 -1.41 7.63
CA LEU A 472 29.84 -2.80 7.82
C LEU A 472 28.62 -3.74 7.90
N ASP A 473 28.90 -5.01 7.93
CA ASP A 473 27.97 -6.13 8.16
C ASP A 473 28.35 -6.89 9.41
N ALA A 474 27.37 -7.25 10.23
CA ALA A 474 27.58 -8.13 11.37
C ALA A 474 26.31 -8.94 11.71
N TRP A 475 26.49 -9.97 12.51
CA TRP A 475 25.40 -10.79 13.05
C TRP A 475 24.81 -10.16 14.32
N PHE A 476 24.20 -8.99 14.21
CA PHE A 476 23.53 -8.38 15.35
C PHE A 476 22.03 -8.65 15.29
N ALA A 477 21.52 -9.48 16.19
CA ALA A 477 20.10 -9.87 16.24
C ALA A 477 19.16 -8.66 16.29
N VAL A 478 19.56 -7.58 16.94
CA VAL A 478 18.74 -6.36 17.09
C VAL A 478 18.39 -5.69 15.76
N VAL A 479 19.18 -5.92 14.70
CA VAL A 479 18.91 -5.39 13.34
C VAL A 479 18.53 -6.47 12.33
N SER A 480 18.12 -7.64 12.84
CA SER A 480 17.65 -8.77 12.03
C SER A 480 16.13 -8.74 11.91
N GLY A 481 15.60 -8.63 10.70
CA GLY A 481 14.15 -8.71 10.49
C GLY A 481 13.61 -7.87 9.32
N PRO A 482 12.28 -7.73 9.23
CA PRO A 482 11.60 -7.18 8.05
C PRO A 482 11.67 -5.65 7.92
N LEU A 483 12.07 -4.92 8.96
CA LEU A 483 12.20 -3.47 8.87
C LEU A 483 13.56 -3.08 8.28
N PRO A 484 13.64 -2.08 7.39
CA PRO A 484 14.90 -1.39 7.11
C PRO A 484 15.55 -0.95 8.42
N SER A 485 16.74 -1.51 8.73
CA SER A 485 17.36 -1.42 10.05
C SER A 485 18.84 -1.10 9.97
N VAL A 486 19.33 -0.33 10.95
CA VAL A 486 20.77 -0.02 11.11
C VAL A 486 21.13 0.06 12.58
N LEU A 487 22.33 -0.41 12.92
CA LEU A 487 22.99 -0.19 14.20
C LEU A 487 24.12 0.84 14.01
N LEU A 488 24.16 1.84 14.86
CA LEU A 488 25.15 2.92 14.85
C LEU A 488 26.09 2.77 16.02
N GLU A 489 27.39 2.66 15.78
CA GLU A 489 28.46 2.77 16.77
C GLU A 489 29.02 4.18 16.66
N ILE A 490 28.56 5.07 17.53
CA ILE A 490 28.79 6.50 17.44
C ILE A 490 30.29 6.83 17.54
N CYS A 491 30.94 6.35 18.60
CA CYS A 491 32.38 6.46 18.83
C CYS A 491 32.80 5.53 19.97
N PHE A 492 34.08 5.47 20.28
CA PHE A 492 34.60 4.59 21.34
C PHE A 492 34.46 5.23 22.71
N ILE A 493 33.64 4.62 23.60
CA ILE A 493 33.37 5.12 24.96
C ILE A 493 34.61 5.08 25.86
N ASP A 494 35.51 4.15 25.64
CA ASP A 494 36.77 3.99 26.42
C ASP A 494 37.89 4.88 25.91
N ARG A 495 37.65 5.70 24.85
CA ARG A 495 38.62 6.66 24.32
C ARG A 495 38.24 8.07 24.66
N ALA A 496 39.00 8.69 25.57
CA ALA A 496 38.72 10.04 26.08
C ALA A 496 38.66 11.11 24.98
N SER A 497 39.47 11.01 23.91
CA SER A 497 39.44 11.95 22.78
C SER A 497 38.13 11.84 21.97
N ASP A 498 37.65 10.63 21.74
CA ASP A 498 36.38 10.38 21.02
C ASP A 498 35.22 10.92 21.84
N MET A 499 35.19 10.61 23.15
CA MET A 499 34.17 11.08 24.06
C MET A 499 34.17 12.60 24.21
N GLY A 500 35.34 13.25 24.27
CA GLY A 500 35.46 14.72 24.28
C GLY A 500 34.88 15.33 23.00
N THR A 501 35.14 14.73 21.84
CA THR A 501 34.59 15.17 20.57
C THR A 501 33.07 14.98 20.54
N TYR A 502 32.57 13.82 20.92
CA TYR A 502 31.13 13.55 21.00
C TYR A 502 30.40 14.51 21.91
N GLN A 503 30.88 14.72 23.14
CA GLN A 503 30.24 15.64 24.12
C GLN A 503 30.13 17.07 23.59
N SER A 504 31.15 17.55 22.86
CA SER A 504 31.12 18.86 22.23
C SER A 504 30.20 18.99 21.04
N ARG A 505 29.82 17.87 20.41
CA ARG A 505 29.06 17.78 19.14
C ARG A 505 27.76 17.00 19.26
N LYS A 506 27.34 16.58 20.43
CA LYS A 506 26.20 15.66 20.60
C LYS A 506 24.88 16.14 19.99
N GLU A 507 24.64 17.46 19.99
CA GLU A 507 23.47 18.05 19.33
C GLU A 507 23.54 17.88 17.79
N ALA A 508 24.71 18.16 17.21
CA ALA A 508 24.94 17.96 15.77
C ALA A 508 24.84 16.48 15.38
N VAL A 509 25.29 15.57 16.26
CA VAL A 509 25.16 14.11 16.07
C VAL A 509 23.70 13.69 16.08
N ALA A 510 22.90 14.14 17.05
CA ALA A 510 21.47 13.85 17.11
C ALA A 510 20.72 14.37 15.86
N GLN A 511 21.04 15.59 15.45
CA GLN A 511 20.48 16.19 14.25
C GLN A 511 20.90 15.41 12.98
N ALA A 512 22.16 14.97 12.89
CA ALA A 512 22.67 14.20 11.77
C ALA A 512 21.97 12.84 11.64
N ILE A 513 21.68 12.16 12.76
CA ILE A 513 20.90 10.91 12.79
C ILE A 513 19.49 11.18 12.26
N ALA A 514 18.78 12.15 12.81
CA ALA A 514 17.42 12.48 12.40
C ALA A 514 17.34 12.90 10.92
N GLN A 515 18.25 13.76 10.46
CA GLN A 515 18.33 14.15 9.06
C GLN A 515 18.68 12.96 8.16
N GLY A 516 19.58 12.09 8.60
CA GLY A 516 19.93 10.87 7.87
C GLY A 516 18.75 9.92 7.71
N ILE A 517 17.89 9.82 8.72
CA ILE A 517 16.63 9.07 8.63
C ILE A 517 15.68 9.77 7.65
N ALA A 518 15.45 11.05 7.79
CA ALA A 518 14.49 11.81 6.97
C ALA A 518 14.82 11.80 5.46
N GLU A 519 16.10 11.75 5.13
CA GLU A 519 16.58 11.82 3.74
C GLU A 519 17.01 10.45 3.15
N ALA A 520 16.81 9.38 3.93
CA ALA A 520 17.09 8.02 3.49
C ALA A 520 16.19 7.57 2.34
#